data_ddfcf051ce25e73592096db8788f99d5
#
_entry.id   ddfcf051ce25e73592096db8788f99d5
#
_cell.length_a   1.000
_cell.length_b   1.000
_cell.length_c   1.000
_cell.angle_alpha   90.00
_cell.angle_beta   90.00
_cell.angle_gamma   90.00
#
_symmetry.space_group_name_H-M   'P 1'
#
loop_
_entity.id
_entity.type
_entity.pdbx_description
1 polymer ?
#
loop_
_entity_poly.entity_id
_entity_poly.type
_entity_poly.pdbx_seq_one_letter_code
_entity_poly.pdbx_strand_id
1 'polypeptide(L)'
;HATEVARQYGISVWIYDENSYPSGFAGGHVPADYPDSFNQGQGLELERATQLPEDIGSVFLCLLRENDSWKDITEEMTEYAGETGDFYLYRKTYYEKGDWYGGFSYVDLLLPGVTEKFIETTMRGYEKQVGNQFGKTIPGIFTDEPNIVTSGGLRWTPDLFEQFEKRWGY
;
A
#
# COMPACT_ATOMS: atom_id res chain seq x y z
N HIS A 1 -0.22 -18.67 -29.70
CA HIS A 1 0.77 -19.60 -30.31
C HIS A 1 1.47 -20.44 -29.22
N ALA A 2 2.12 -19.83 -28.20
CA ALA A 2 2.84 -20.61 -27.16
C ALA A 2 1.94 -21.65 -26.48
N THR A 3 0.74 -21.28 -26.07
CA THR A 3 -0.22 -22.21 -25.44
C THR A 3 -0.69 -23.32 -26.36
N GLU A 4 -0.81 -23.07 -27.67
CA GLU A 4 -1.19 -24.07 -28.64
C GLU A 4 -0.08 -25.12 -28.84
N VAL A 5 1.17 -24.65 -28.93
CA VAL A 5 2.34 -25.55 -29.03
C VAL A 5 2.48 -26.36 -27.73
N ALA A 6 2.37 -25.72 -26.57
CA ALA A 6 2.46 -26.38 -25.27
C ALA A 6 1.41 -27.50 -25.15
N ARG A 7 0.18 -27.23 -25.58
CA ARG A 7 -0.90 -28.25 -25.61
C ARG A 7 -0.55 -29.46 -26.45
N GLN A 8 0.07 -29.28 -27.61
CA GLN A 8 0.48 -30.39 -28.51
C GLN A 8 1.54 -31.29 -27.86
N TYR A 9 2.40 -30.70 -27.03
CA TYR A 9 3.47 -31.45 -26.36
C TYR A 9 3.15 -31.87 -24.92
N GLY A 10 1.94 -31.60 -24.43
CA GLY A 10 1.55 -31.90 -23.06
C GLY A 10 2.30 -31.08 -22.00
N ILE A 11 2.75 -29.87 -22.36
CA ILE A 11 3.50 -28.95 -21.48
C ILE A 11 2.55 -27.93 -20.91
N SER A 12 2.69 -27.63 -19.59
CA SER A 12 1.97 -26.54 -18.94
C SER A 12 2.67 -25.20 -19.19
N VAL A 13 1.86 -24.15 -19.35
CA VAL A 13 2.31 -22.75 -19.44
C VAL A 13 1.85 -22.02 -18.18
N TRP A 14 2.76 -21.40 -17.46
CA TRP A 14 2.42 -20.53 -16.32
C TRP A 14 2.50 -19.08 -16.76
N ILE A 15 1.51 -18.30 -16.36
CA ILE A 15 1.53 -16.86 -16.55
C ILE A 15 2.43 -16.27 -15.44
N TYR A 16 3.34 -15.41 -15.82
CA TYR A 16 4.05 -14.54 -14.89
C TYR A 16 3.40 -13.16 -14.95
N ASP A 17 2.88 -12.68 -13.82
CA ASP A 17 1.98 -11.53 -13.81
C ASP A 17 2.69 -10.17 -13.81
N GLU A 18 4.01 -10.18 -13.94
CA GLU A 18 4.83 -8.98 -13.82
C GLU A 18 5.04 -8.21 -15.11
N ASN A 19 5.06 -6.89 -14.89
CA ASN A 19 5.79 -5.91 -15.67
C ASN A 19 6.60 -5.08 -14.66
N SER A 20 7.81 -5.52 -14.33
CA SER A 20 8.69 -5.08 -13.23
C SER A 20 8.28 -5.59 -11.84
N TYR A 21 9.26 -6.15 -11.11
CA TYR A 21 9.20 -6.71 -9.76
C TYR A 21 9.14 -5.61 -8.67
N PRO A 22 8.45 -5.82 -7.53
CA PRO A 22 7.57 -6.95 -7.18
C PRO A 22 6.16 -6.81 -7.76
N SER A 23 5.40 -7.93 -7.82
CA SER A 23 4.03 -7.92 -8.31
C SER A 23 3.14 -6.96 -7.54
N GLY A 24 2.26 -6.24 -8.25
CA GLY A 24 1.28 -5.34 -7.66
C GLY A 24 1.12 -3.99 -8.35
N PHE A 25 2.20 -3.40 -8.87
CA PHE A 25 2.16 -2.07 -9.51
C PHE A 25 2.09 -2.11 -11.05
N ALA A 26 2.30 -3.29 -11.65
CA ALA A 26 2.20 -3.53 -13.10
C ALA A 26 3.00 -2.51 -13.93
N GLY A 27 4.32 -2.35 -13.65
CA GLY A 27 5.19 -1.43 -14.37
C GLY A 27 4.79 0.05 -14.28
N GLY A 28 4.02 0.44 -13.27
CA GLY A 28 3.51 1.79 -13.08
C GLY A 28 2.08 2.02 -13.59
N HIS A 29 1.45 1.03 -14.24
CA HIS A 29 0.08 1.19 -14.72
C HIS A 29 -0.94 1.31 -13.58
N VAL A 30 -0.78 0.54 -12.50
CA VAL A 30 -1.69 0.63 -11.36
C VAL A 30 -1.63 1.99 -10.68
N PRO A 31 -0.47 2.55 -10.29
CA PRO A 31 -0.41 3.87 -9.68
C PRO A 31 -0.80 5.00 -10.64
N ALA A 32 -0.59 4.85 -11.95
CA ALA A 32 -1.04 5.83 -12.94
C ALA A 32 -2.57 5.93 -13.01
N ASP A 33 -3.26 4.78 -13.01
CA ASP A 33 -4.73 4.70 -13.10
C ASP A 33 -5.43 4.88 -11.75
N TYR A 34 -4.71 4.57 -10.63
CA TYR A 34 -5.23 4.66 -9.28
C TYR A 34 -4.19 5.34 -8.36
N PRO A 35 -4.10 6.70 -8.40
CA PRO A 35 -3.09 7.45 -7.65
C PRO A 35 -3.11 7.22 -6.13
N ASP A 36 -4.28 6.98 -5.55
CA ASP A 36 -4.41 6.70 -4.11
C ASP A 36 -3.68 5.42 -3.71
N SER A 37 -3.40 4.52 -4.66
CA SER A 37 -2.64 3.29 -4.40
C SER A 37 -1.24 3.54 -3.84
N PHE A 38 -0.67 4.74 -3.99
CA PHE A 38 0.69 5.06 -3.53
C PHE A 38 0.82 6.41 -2.80
N ASN A 39 -0.21 7.28 -2.89
CA ASN A 39 -0.16 8.65 -2.35
C ASN A 39 -0.65 8.78 -0.90
N GLN A 40 -1.18 7.73 -0.30
CA GLN A 40 -1.85 7.78 1.00
C GLN A 40 -0.90 7.59 2.20
N GLY A 41 0.35 7.22 1.92
CA GLY A 41 1.33 6.78 2.90
C GLY A 41 1.20 5.28 3.19
N GLN A 42 2.34 4.63 3.49
CA GLN A 42 2.43 3.20 3.76
C GLN A 42 3.07 2.91 5.12
N GLY A 43 3.36 3.94 5.87
CA GLY A 43 3.89 3.82 7.22
C GLY A 43 3.58 5.03 8.08
N LEU A 44 3.74 4.86 9.39
CA LEU A 44 3.66 5.91 10.39
C LEU A 44 4.92 5.88 11.25
N GLU A 45 5.66 6.96 11.23
CA GLU A 45 6.76 7.18 12.17
C GLU A 45 6.27 7.92 13.41
N LEU A 46 6.73 7.46 14.57
CA LEU A 46 6.46 8.07 15.86
C LEU A 46 7.66 8.92 16.30
N GLU A 47 7.39 10.19 16.54
CA GLU A 47 8.26 11.11 17.26
C GLU A 47 7.66 11.41 18.63
N ARG A 48 8.47 11.33 19.69
CA ARG A 48 8.07 11.77 21.04
C ARG A 48 8.71 13.09 21.35
N ALA A 49 7.91 14.04 21.83
CA ALA A 49 8.36 15.37 22.19
C ALA A 49 7.87 15.76 23.60
N THR A 50 8.75 16.38 24.39
CA THR A 50 8.40 16.96 25.69
C THR A 50 7.96 18.41 25.60
N GLN A 51 8.10 19.00 24.42
CA GLN A 51 7.60 20.32 24.07
C GLN A 51 7.14 20.26 22.61
N LEU A 52 5.94 20.74 22.35
CA LEU A 52 5.46 20.78 20.97
C LEU A 52 6.16 21.93 20.21
N PRO A 53 6.86 21.64 19.08
CA PRO A 53 7.56 22.68 18.33
C PRO A 53 6.58 23.72 17.72
N GLU A 54 7.04 24.94 17.53
CA GLU A 54 6.24 26.01 16.88
C GLU A 54 5.97 25.67 15.39
N ASP A 55 6.96 25.09 14.71
CA ASP A 55 6.78 24.54 13.35
C ASP A 55 6.54 23.02 13.44
N ILE A 56 5.29 22.66 13.42
CA ILE A 56 4.85 21.27 13.59
C ILE A 56 5.02 20.47 12.28
N GLY A 57 5.08 21.15 11.13
CA GLY A 57 5.10 20.50 9.81
C GLY A 57 3.84 19.65 9.57
N SER A 58 3.94 18.65 8.69
CA SER A 58 2.83 17.74 8.40
C SER A 58 2.78 16.61 9.43
N VAL A 59 1.93 16.73 10.45
CA VAL A 59 1.59 15.68 11.41
C VAL A 59 0.28 15.04 10.99
N PHE A 60 0.22 13.72 11.01
CA PHE A 60 -0.99 12.97 10.71
C PHE A 60 -1.89 12.80 11.94
N LEU A 61 -1.28 12.53 13.09
CA LEU A 61 -1.97 12.35 14.37
C LEU A 61 -1.05 12.86 15.49
N CYS A 62 -1.58 13.68 16.38
CA CYS A 62 -0.89 14.16 17.58
C CYS A 62 -1.69 13.79 18.83
N LEU A 63 -1.06 12.99 19.69
CA LEU A 63 -1.64 12.60 20.96
C LEU A 63 -0.86 13.24 22.11
N LEU A 64 -1.61 13.87 23.04
CA LEU A 64 -1.09 14.31 24.33
C LEU A 64 -1.43 13.25 25.38
N ARG A 65 -0.42 12.79 26.11
CA ARG A 65 -0.61 11.90 27.25
C ARG A 65 -0.91 12.70 28.52
N GLU A 66 -2.03 12.43 29.13
CA GLU A 66 -2.47 13.03 30.38
C GLU A 66 -2.69 11.91 31.42
N ASN A 67 -1.70 11.71 32.33
CA ASN A 67 -1.69 10.60 33.30
C ASN A 67 -1.79 9.23 32.58
N ASP A 68 -2.93 8.54 32.74
CA ASP A 68 -3.21 7.24 32.12
C ASP A 68 -4.15 7.32 30.92
N SER A 69 -4.43 8.52 30.40
CA SER A 69 -5.30 8.76 29.27
C SER A 69 -4.55 9.41 28.10
N TRP A 70 -5.19 9.38 26.93
CA TRP A 70 -4.70 10.01 25.73
C TRP A 70 -5.73 11.01 25.23
N LYS A 71 -5.28 12.22 24.89
CA LYS A 71 -6.09 13.23 24.21
C LYS A 71 -5.58 13.37 22.79
N ASP A 72 -6.47 13.20 21.80
CA ASP A 72 -6.17 13.58 20.43
C ASP A 72 -6.26 15.11 20.32
N ILE A 73 -5.15 15.74 19.98
CA ILE A 73 -5.03 17.20 19.82
C ILE A 73 -4.65 17.57 18.38
N THR A 74 -4.83 16.68 17.43
CA THR A 74 -4.38 16.86 16.04
C THR A 74 -4.89 18.16 15.43
N GLU A 75 -6.17 18.44 15.58
CA GLU A 75 -6.79 19.68 15.06
C GLU A 75 -6.50 20.94 15.92
N GLU A 76 -6.09 20.72 17.18
CA GLU A 76 -5.81 21.78 18.16
C GLU A 76 -4.32 22.06 18.34
N MET A 77 -3.44 21.41 17.57
CA MET A 77 -1.98 21.46 17.78
C MET A 77 -1.39 22.86 17.90
N THR A 78 -1.96 23.83 17.15
CA THR A 78 -1.51 25.22 17.20
C THR A 78 -1.73 25.90 18.54
N GLU A 79 -2.73 25.45 19.32
CA GLU A 79 -3.00 25.97 20.67
C GLU A 79 -1.97 25.48 21.69
N TYR A 80 -1.33 24.34 21.41
CA TYR A 80 -0.29 23.72 22.22
C TYR A 80 1.14 24.06 21.76
N ALA A 81 1.31 24.88 20.70
CA ALA A 81 2.62 25.22 20.18
C ALA A 81 3.48 25.90 21.26
N GLY A 82 4.68 25.36 21.51
CA GLY A 82 5.58 25.80 22.57
C GLY A 82 5.26 25.28 23.98
N GLU A 83 4.08 24.65 24.17
CA GLU A 83 3.70 24.08 25.45
C GLU A 83 4.53 22.82 25.80
N THR A 84 4.70 22.60 27.12
CA THR A 84 5.39 21.41 27.63
C THR A 84 4.38 20.31 27.95
N GLY A 85 4.68 19.08 27.51
CA GLY A 85 3.81 17.91 27.70
C GLY A 85 4.50 16.62 27.24
N ASP A 86 3.78 15.51 27.28
CA ASP A 86 4.23 14.22 26.72
C ASP A 86 3.47 13.98 25.40
N PHE A 87 4.05 14.49 24.31
CA PHE A 87 3.45 14.48 22.98
C PHE A 87 3.94 13.31 22.15
N TYR A 88 3.03 12.69 21.39
CA TYR A 88 3.28 11.61 20.45
C TYR A 88 2.81 12.04 19.06
N LEU A 89 3.75 12.37 18.20
CA LEU A 89 3.50 12.86 16.85
C LEU A 89 3.71 11.72 15.86
N TYR A 90 2.67 11.41 15.11
CA TYR A 90 2.73 10.42 14.05
C TYR A 90 2.78 11.11 12.69
N ARG A 91 3.79 10.76 11.89
CA ARG A 91 3.99 11.28 10.54
C ARG A 91 3.86 10.16 9.54
N LYS A 92 3.14 10.42 8.43
CA LYS A 92 3.08 9.44 7.33
C LYS A 92 4.42 9.34 6.63
N THR A 93 4.82 8.13 6.33
CA THR A 93 5.94 7.81 5.45
C THR A 93 5.45 7.21 4.15
N TYR A 94 6.28 7.32 3.12
CA TYR A 94 5.95 6.93 1.75
C TYR A 94 7.09 6.09 1.18
N TYR A 95 6.76 5.13 0.31
CA TYR A 95 7.78 4.47 -0.48
C TYR A 95 8.46 5.47 -1.42
N GLU A 96 9.74 5.25 -1.65
CA GLU A 96 10.53 6.07 -2.56
C GLU A 96 10.03 5.95 -4.00
N LYS A 97 9.92 7.08 -4.69
CA LYS A 97 9.57 7.12 -6.11
C LYS A 97 10.80 6.82 -6.96
N GLY A 98 10.60 6.15 -8.08
CA GLY A 98 11.71 5.84 -8.98
C GLY A 98 11.26 5.32 -10.34
N ASP A 99 12.20 5.34 -11.28
CA ASP A 99 11.97 4.87 -12.66
C ASP A 99 11.58 3.39 -12.72
N TRP A 100 12.06 2.60 -11.75
CA TRP A 100 11.69 1.19 -11.60
C TRP A 100 10.17 1.00 -11.44
N TYR A 101 9.52 1.96 -10.78
CA TYR A 101 8.07 1.96 -10.56
C TYR A 101 7.32 2.81 -11.59
N GLY A 102 7.91 3.05 -12.77
CA GLY A 102 7.31 3.87 -13.81
C GLY A 102 7.21 5.36 -13.46
N GLY A 103 8.11 5.86 -12.59
CA GLY A 103 8.11 7.24 -12.08
C GLY A 103 7.22 7.45 -10.84
N PHE A 104 6.54 6.40 -10.39
CA PHE A 104 5.73 6.36 -9.17
C PHE A 104 6.50 5.70 -8.01
N SER A 105 5.81 5.22 -7.01
CA SER A 105 6.35 4.30 -6.01
C SER A 105 5.60 2.97 -6.01
N TYR A 106 6.05 2.03 -5.18
CA TYR A 106 5.31 0.80 -4.98
C TYR A 106 3.93 1.08 -4.37
N VAL A 107 2.96 0.25 -4.70
CA VAL A 107 1.56 0.42 -4.31
C VAL A 107 1.24 -0.15 -2.92
N ASP A 108 0.22 0.37 -2.28
CA ASP A 108 -0.33 -0.17 -1.05
C ASP A 108 -1.32 -1.30 -1.33
N LEU A 109 -0.85 -2.54 -1.25
CA LEU A 109 -1.70 -3.72 -1.48
C LEU A 109 -2.75 -3.96 -0.39
N LEU A 110 -2.70 -3.24 0.73
CA LEU A 110 -3.73 -3.29 1.76
C LEU A 110 -4.89 -2.34 1.47
N LEU A 111 -4.68 -1.34 0.60
CA LEU A 111 -5.73 -0.41 0.21
C LEU A 111 -6.77 -1.11 -0.68
N PRO A 112 -8.07 -1.09 -0.33
CA PRO A 112 -9.13 -1.64 -1.17
C PRO A 112 -9.10 -1.09 -2.60
N GLY A 113 -9.29 -1.95 -3.59
CA GLY A 113 -9.28 -1.61 -5.01
C GLY A 113 -7.93 -1.74 -5.69
N VAL A 114 -6.80 -1.77 -4.97
CA VAL A 114 -5.46 -1.89 -5.59
C VAL A 114 -5.25 -3.26 -6.22
N THR A 115 -5.59 -4.33 -5.51
CA THR A 115 -5.48 -5.70 -6.02
C THR A 115 -6.43 -5.92 -7.21
N GLU A 116 -7.65 -5.42 -7.13
CA GLU A 116 -8.62 -5.46 -8.23
C GLU A 116 -8.09 -4.74 -9.46
N LYS A 117 -7.48 -3.56 -9.26
CA LYS A 117 -6.89 -2.79 -10.37
C LYS A 117 -5.69 -3.53 -10.99
N PHE A 118 -4.86 -4.17 -10.18
CA PHE A 118 -3.77 -5.00 -10.66
C PHE A 118 -4.28 -6.17 -11.52
N ILE A 119 -5.30 -6.89 -11.06
CA ILE A 119 -5.93 -7.99 -11.80
C ILE A 119 -6.54 -7.49 -13.10
N GLU A 120 -7.23 -6.34 -13.08
CA GLU A 120 -7.79 -5.73 -14.28
C GLU A 120 -6.70 -5.41 -15.31
N THR A 121 -5.61 -4.81 -14.85
CA THR A 121 -4.51 -4.37 -15.71
C THR A 121 -3.74 -5.54 -16.33
N THR A 122 -3.47 -6.60 -15.54
CA THR A 122 -2.61 -7.72 -15.94
C THR A 122 -3.41 -8.90 -16.49
N MET A 123 -4.36 -9.43 -15.70
CA MET A 123 -5.01 -10.71 -15.99
C MET A 123 -6.10 -10.64 -17.08
N ARG A 124 -6.82 -9.52 -17.20
CA ARG A 124 -7.88 -9.38 -18.20
C ARG A 124 -7.37 -9.48 -19.64
N GLY A 125 -6.13 -9.05 -19.89
CA GLY A 125 -5.48 -9.22 -21.19
C GLY A 125 -5.28 -10.70 -21.53
N TYR A 126 -4.79 -11.48 -20.60
CA TYR A 126 -4.61 -12.93 -20.75
C TYR A 126 -5.96 -13.65 -20.88
N GLU A 127 -6.94 -13.31 -20.05
CA GLU A 127 -8.29 -13.89 -20.10
C GLU A 127 -8.91 -13.75 -21.50
N LYS A 128 -8.82 -12.56 -22.10
CA LYS A 128 -9.35 -12.31 -23.46
C LYS A 128 -8.67 -13.17 -24.53
N GLN A 129 -7.37 -13.45 -24.40
CA GLN A 129 -6.59 -14.14 -25.44
C GLN A 129 -6.56 -15.65 -25.24
N VAL A 130 -6.44 -16.11 -24.01
CA VAL A 130 -6.16 -17.51 -23.68
C VAL A 130 -7.00 -18.04 -22.52
N GLY A 131 -8.06 -17.34 -22.11
CA GLY A 131 -8.89 -17.73 -20.95
C GLY A 131 -9.50 -19.12 -21.08
N ASN A 132 -9.77 -19.59 -22.32
CA ASN A 132 -10.23 -20.95 -22.56
C ASN A 132 -9.20 -22.05 -22.24
N GLN A 133 -7.93 -21.66 -21.96
CA GLN A 133 -6.85 -22.55 -21.53
C GLN A 133 -6.62 -22.54 -20.01
N PHE A 134 -7.32 -21.67 -19.28
CA PHE A 134 -7.24 -21.60 -17.83
C PHE A 134 -7.77 -22.90 -17.19
N GLY A 135 -7.04 -23.42 -16.20
CA GLY A 135 -7.32 -24.73 -15.60
C GLY A 135 -6.99 -25.93 -16.48
N LYS A 136 -6.36 -25.72 -17.66
CA LYS A 136 -5.95 -26.75 -18.62
C LYS A 136 -4.45 -26.63 -18.90
N THR A 137 -4.12 -26.10 -20.09
CA THR A 137 -2.72 -25.83 -20.49
C THR A 137 -2.10 -24.73 -19.62
N ILE A 138 -2.90 -23.80 -19.10
CA ILE A 138 -2.49 -22.77 -18.14
C ILE A 138 -3.09 -23.14 -16.77
N PRO A 139 -2.35 -23.88 -15.92
CA PRO A 139 -2.87 -24.34 -14.62
C PRO A 139 -2.84 -23.25 -13.55
N GLY A 140 -2.03 -22.21 -13.73
CA GLY A 140 -1.87 -21.17 -12.72
C GLY A 140 -1.06 -19.98 -13.17
N ILE A 141 -0.85 -19.08 -12.21
CA ILE A 141 -0.14 -17.82 -12.34
C ILE A 141 1.00 -17.84 -11.33
N PHE A 142 2.15 -17.31 -11.69
CA PHE A 142 3.24 -17.03 -10.80
C PHE A 142 3.20 -15.54 -10.44
N THR A 143 3.06 -15.25 -9.14
CA THR A 143 3.09 -13.92 -8.56
C THR A 143 4.37 -13.78 -7.76
N ASP A 144 5.15 -12.72 -7.99
CA ASP A 144 6.49 -12.58 -7.43
C ASP A 144 6.54 -11.55 -6.31
N GLU A 145 6.70 -12.04 -5.08
CA GLU A 145 6.94 -11.31 -3.84
C GLU A 145 6.10 -10.02 -3.66
N PRO A 146 4.75 -10.09 -3.81
CA PRO A 146 3.92 -8.94 -3.49
C PRO A 146 4.24 -8.44 -2.07
N ASN A 147 4.44 -7.12 -1.92
CA ASN A 147 5.06 -6.56 -0.74
C ASN A 147 4.05 -5.73 0.08
N ILE A 148 3.99 -6.01 1.38
CA ILE A 148 3.20 -5.24 2.36
C ILE A 148 4.07 -4.66 3.49
N VAL A 149 5.38 -4.60 3.30
CA VAL A 149 6.32 -4.01 4.27
C VAL A 149 6.03 -2.52 4.42
N THR A 150 6.24 -1.97 5.61
CA THR A 150 6.08 -0.53 5.84
C THR A 150 7.13 0.30 5.10
N SER A 151 6.79 1.52 4.70
CA SER A 151 7.74 2.51 4.18
C SER A 151 8.58 3.18 5.27
N GLY A 152 8.21 2.97 6.55
CA GLY A 152 8.88 3.49 7.74
C GLY A 152 7.99 3.33 8.97
N GLY A 153 8.57 3.08 10.13
CA GLY A 153 7.83 2.92 11.39
C GLY A 153 6.80 1.78 11.35
N LEU A 154 5.58 2.06 11.77
CA LEU A 154 4.46 1.13 11.77
C LEU A 154 3.80 1.06 10.38
N ARG A 155 3.34 -0.12 9.98
CA ARG A 155 2.54 -0.26 8.75
C ARG A 155 1.26 0.56 8.85
N TRP A 156 0.99 1.33 7.81
CA TRP A 156 -0.19 2.16 7.66
C TRP A 156 -0.90 1.91 6.33
N THR A 157 -2.24 2.02 6.37
CA THR A 157 -3.13 2.13 5.21
C THR A 157 -4.34 2.98 5.62
N PRO A 158 -4.98 3.74 4.72
CA PRO A 158 -6.00 4.74 5.09
C PRO A 158 -7.19 4.23 5.88
N ASP A 159 -7.64 3.00 5.63
CA ASP A 159 -8.80 2.40 6.30
C ASP A 159 -8.43 1.60 7.57
N LEU A 160 -7.16 1.66 8.03
CA LEU A 160 -6.69 0.87 9.17
C LEU A 160 -7.54 1.04 10.42
N PHE A 161 -7.87 2.27 10.79
CA PHE A 161 -8.66 2.55 12.00
C PHE A 161 -10.09 2.01 11.87
N GLU A 162 -10.73 2.20 10.72
CA GLU A 162 -12.06 1.67 10.44
C GLU A 162 -12.08 0.14 10.52
N GLN A 163 -11.11 -0.53 9.89
CA GLN A 163 -11.01 -1.99 9.93
C GLN A 163 -10.71 -2.51 11.33
N PHE A 164 -9.90 -1.77 12.10
CA PHE A 164 -9.59 -2.13 13.48
C PHE A 164 -10.83 -2.03 14.37
N GLU A 165 -11.55 -0.91 14.32
CA GLU A 165 -12.80 -0.72 15.05
C GLU A 165 -13.85 -1.78 14.69
N LYS A 166 -14.05 -2.02 13.40
CA LYS A 166 -14.98 -3.04 12.90
C LYS A 166 -14.66 -4.44 13.40
N ARG A 167 -13.38 -4.75 13.54
CA ARG A 167 -12.93 -6.08 13.96
C ARG A 167 -12.95 -6.28 15.47
N TRP A 168 -12.60 -5.24 16.23
CA TRP A 168 -12.31 -5.34 17.65
C TRP A 168 -13.28 -4.55 18.53
N GLY A 169 -14.06 -3.63 17.96
CA GLY A 169 -15.14 -2.89 18.64
C GLY A 169 -14.66 -1.72 19.52
N TYR A 170 -13.43 -1.25 19.32
CA TYR A 170 -12.87 -0.09 20.04
C TYR A 170 -11.80 0.61 19.21
#